data_020fe461b84d97c9dc2bcaafc32aa511
#
_entry.id   020fe461b84d97c9dc2bcaafc32aa511
#
_cell.length_a   1.000
_cell.length_b   1.000
_cell.length_c   1.000
_cell.angle_alpha   90.00
_cell.angle_beta   90.00
_cell.angle_gamma   90.00
#
_symmetry.space_group_name_H-M   'P 1'
#
loop_
_entity.id
_entity.type
_entity.pdbx_description
1 polymer ?
#
loop_
_entity_poly.entity_id
_entity_poly.type
_entity_poly.pdbx_seq_one_letter_code
_entity_poly.pdbx_strand_id
1 'polypeptide(L)'
;MDIDAKLRPIYLINILKERTDEDHYLTTSQLCGILKSEYGMETHRTTIKSDIEMLQQAGVDIKAERSTQNQYKFVGRDFDTAELKLLIDAVQSAKFISKSKSDQLVTKLTALAGINKSRELKRNLVVDGRNKLENEQILLIVDAINDAINQKRKIRFQKVEYNVKRERVLHHGGETYVFSPYSLVWDGDFYYVVGYSDKYQSVGSHRVDRIYKKPEILEEAAVPAPVGFDVNKYINTMFRMYNAPRREVELICDNGVMDAIIDQFGPNVDTYACDQQNFRVIAEIAVGKVFFNWIFGFEGKVRIKAPEDVKQQYKNQVLKAAELV
;
A
#
# COMPACT_ATOMS: atom_id res chain seq x y z
N MET A 1 35.65 -7.15 -33.51
CA MET A 1 34.44 -7.88 -33.01
C MET A 1 33.28 -6.95 -33.19
N ASP A 2 32.30 -7.34 -33.98
CA ASP A 2 31.19 -6.48 -34.41
C ASP A 2 30.31 -6.10 -33.16
N ILE A 3 30.23 -4.83 -32.85
CA ILE A 3 29.44 -4.31 -31.70
C ILE A 3 27.97 -4.67 -31.88
N ASP A 4 27.45 -4.62 -33.08
CA ASP A 4 26.08 -4.95 -33.44
C ASP A 4 25.73 -6.40 -33.09
N ALA A 5 26.67 -7.35 -33.30
CA ALA A 5 26.46 -8.74 -32.95
C ALA A 5 26.31 -8.98 -31.45
N LYS A 6 26.92 -8.14 -30.59
CA LYS A 6 26.81 -8.23 -29.13
C LYS A 6 25.52 -7.57 -28.58
N LEU A 7 25.07 -6.50 -29.21
CA LEU A 7 23.90 -5.76 -28.78
C LEU A 7 22.57 -6.39 -29.27
N ARG A 8 22.60 -7.10 -30.38
CA ARG A 8 21.40 -7.69 -30.99
C ARG A 8 20.60 -8.59 -30.05
N PRO A 9 21.19 -9.52 -29.27
CA PRO A 9 20.43 -10.33 -28.32
C PRO A 9 19.74 -9.50 -27.26
N ILE A 10 20.35 -8.42 -26.80
CA ILE A 10 19.75 -7.49 -25.82
C ILE A 10 18.53 -6.79 -26.42
N TYR A 11 18.63 -6.32 -27.65
CA TYR A 11 17.50 -5.73 -28.36
C TYR A 11 16.39 -6.73 -28.61
N LEU A 12 16.71 -7.98 -28.95
CA LEU A 12 15.72 -9.04 -29.12
C LEU A 12 14.93 -9.32 -27.86
N ILE A 13 15.59 -9.39 -26.68
CA ILE A 13 14.90 -9.53 -25.38
C ILE A 13 13.95 -8.35 -25.16
N ASN A 14 14.41 -7.12 -25.37
CA ASN A 14 13.61 -5.91 -25.15
C ASN A 14 12.39 -5.88 -26.08
N ILE A 15 12.57 -6.16 -27.37
CA ILE A 15 11.49 -6.24 -28.37
C ILE A 15 10.46 -7.30 -27.98
N LEU A 16 10.90 -8.50 -27.59
CA LEU A 16 10.01 -9.59 -27.19
C LEU A 16 9.26 -9.25 -25.89
N LYS A 17 9.94 -8.72 -24.87
CA LYS A 17 9.31 -8.27 -23.63
C LYS A 17 8.26 -7.20 -23.87
N GLU A 18 8.54 -6.26 -24.78
CA GLU A 18 7.65 -5.13 -25.03
C GLU A 18 6.44 -5.51 -25.90
N ARG A 19 6.65 -6.33 -26.94
CA ARG A 19 5.67 -6.51 -28.05
C ARG A 19 5.01 -7.86 -28.12
N THR A 20 5.40 -8.81 -27.28
CA THR A 20 4.77 -10.12 -27.23
C THR A 20 4.11 -10.37 -25.88
N ASP A 21 3.14 -11.26 -25.84
CA ASP A 21 2.46 -11.77 -24.66
C ASP A 21 1.88 -13.16 -24.94
N GLU A 22 0.95 -13.63 -24.10
CA GLU A 22 0.34 -14.96 -24.26
C GLU A 22 -0.33 -15.15 -25.62
N ASP A 23 -0.93 -14.08 -26.16
CA ASP A 23 -1.75 -14.10 -27.38
C ASP A 23 -1.01 -13.54 -28.61
N HIS A 24 0.11 -12.83 -28.40
CA HIS A 24 0.83 -12.12 -29.46
C HIS A 24 2.27 -12.62 -29.61
N TYR A 25 2.58 -13.08 -30.82
CA TYR A 25 3.90 -13.55 -31.21
C TYR A 25 4.55 -12.60 -32.22
N LEU A 26 5.86 -12.64 -32.32
CA LEU A 26 6.60 -12.03 -33.40
C LEU A 26 7.29 -13.13 -34.24
N THR A 27 7.11 -13.03 -35.56
CA THR A 27 7.82 -13.90 -36.52
C THR A 27 9.27 -13.47 -36.66
N THR A 28 10.14 -14.39 -37.12
CA THR A 28 11.54 -14.08 -37.44
C THR A 28 11.65 -12.88 -38.39
N SER A 29 10.73 -12.78 -39.38
CA SER A 29 10.72 -11.68 -40.35
C SER A 29 10.38 -10.35 -39.72
N GLN A 30 9.41 -10.33 -38.79
CA GLN A 30 9.05 -9.13 -38.04
C GLN A 30 10.22 -8.67 -37.15
N LEU A 31 10.89 -9.60 -36.46
CA LEU A 31 12.09 -9.29 -35.66
C LEU A 31 13.20 -8.66 -36.49
N CYS A 32 13.50 -9.23 -37.68
CA CYS A 32 14.46 -8.62 -38.63
C CYS A 32 14.03 -7.20 -39.04
N GLY A 33 12.73 -7.01 -39.33
CA GLY A 33 12.20 -5.70 -39.73
C GLY A 33 12.31 -4.66 -38.62
N ILE A 34 11.99 -5.03 -37.37
CA ILE A 34 12.10 -4.14 -36.20
C ILE A 34 13.56 -3.77 -35.92
N LEU A 35 14.48 -4.76 -35.96
CA LEU A 35 15.90 -4.49 -35.75
C LEU A 35 16.46 -3.54 -36.81
N LYS A 36 16.03 -3.68 -38.06
CA LYS A 36 16.45 -2.77 -39.14
C LYS A 36 15.85 -1.37 -38.95
N SER A 37 14.56 -1.27 -38.70
CA SER A 37 13.87 0.04 -38.66
C SER A 37 14.17 0.87 -37.40
N GLU A 38 14.35 0.23 -36.24
CA GLU A 38 14.47 0.93 -34.96
C GLU A 38 15.92 0.98 -34.46
N TYR A 39 16.73 -0.02 -34.81
CA TYR A 39 18.12 -0.11 -34.35
C TYR A 39 19.15 -0.02 -35.46
N GLY A 40 18.71 0.11 -36.74
CA GLY A 40 19.62 0.19 -37.91
C GLY A 40 20.38 -1.10 -38.19
N MET A 41 19.94 -2.24 -37.60
CA MET A 41 20.65 -3.52 -37.73
C MET A 41 20.09 -4.39 -38.84
N GLU A 42 20.84 -4.63 -39.91
CA GLU A 42 20.50 -5.62 -40.91
C GLU A 42 20.90 -7.04 -40.43
N THR A 43 19.93 -7.94 -40.39
CA THR A 43 20.12 -9.27 -39.81
C THR A 43 19.39 -10.34 -40.63
N HIS A 44 20.01 -11.51 -40.73
CA HIS A 44 19.42 -12.68 -41.41
C HIS A 44 18.57 -13.52 -40.45
N ARG A 45 17.52 -14.18 -40.96
CA ARG A 45 16.62 -15.04 -40.19
C ARG A 45 17.34 -16.16 -39.42
N THR A 46 18.41 -16.72 -39.97
CA THR A 46 19.23 -17.75 -39.32
C THR A 46 19.95 -17.23 -38.10
N THR A 47 20.43 -15.99 -38.17
CA THR A 47 21.07 -15.30 -37.03
C THR A 47 20.11 -15.04 -35.89
N ILE A 48 18.89 -14.57 -36.21
CA ILE A 48 17.83 -14.37 -35.18
C ILE A 48 17.52 -15.69 -34.46
N LYS A 49 17.40 -16.79 -35.22
CA LYS A 49 17.16 -18.11 -34.65
C LYS A 49 18.29 -18.52 -33.68
N SER A 50 19.55 -18.38 -34.11
CA SER A 50 20.72 -18.69 -33.28
C SER A 50 20.77 -17.81 -31.99
N ASP A 51 20.48 -16.51 -32.11
CA ASP A 51 20.44 -15.60 -30.96
C ASP A 51 19.31 -15.98 -29.96
N ILE A 52 18.14 -16.36 -30.47
CA ILE A 52 17.02 -16.81 -29.61
C ILE A 52 17.41 -18.13 -28.89
N GLU A 53 18.00 -19.08 -29.59
CA GLU A 53 18.48 -20.34 -29.00
C GLU A 53 19.53 -20.09 -27.91
N MET A 54 20.45 -19.17 -28.15
CA MET A 54 21.43 -18.73 -27.15
C MET A 54 20.78 -18.08 -25.92
N LEU A 55 19.79 -17.21 -26.14
CA LEU A 55 19.05 -16.57 -25.04
C LEU A 55 18.28 -17.59 -24.19
N GLN A 56 17.66 -18.58 -24.85
CA GLN A 56 16.98 -19.69 -24.14
C GLN A 56 17.96 -20.51 -23.31
N GLN A 57 19.18 -20.83 -23.88
CA GLN A 57 20.24 -21.50 -23.13
C GLN A 57 20.75 -20.67 -21.94
N ALA A 58 20.72 -19.34 -22.06
CA ALA A 58 21.08 -18.43 -20.98
C ALA A 58 19.96 -18.25 -19.93
N GLY A 59 18.83 -18.98 -20.03
CA GLY A 59 17.73 -18.96 -19.08
C GLY A 59 16.69 -17.88 -19.35
N VAL A 60 16.65 -17.28 -20.55
CA VAL A 60 15.61 -16.35 -20.94
C VAL A 60 14.37 -17.12 -21.40
N ASP A 61 13.22 -16.90 -20.75
CA ASP A 61 11.98 -17.60 -21.01
C ASP A 61 11.32 -17.13 -22.32
N ILE A 62 11.83 -17.63 -23.45
CA ILE A 62 11.27 -17.38 -24.78
C ILE A 62 10.62 -18.68 -25.28
N LYS A 63 9.31 -18.62 -25.55
CA LYS A 63 8.62 -19.73 -26.21
C LYS A 63 8.72 -19.58 -27.73
N ALA A 64 9.17 -20.64 -28.40
CA ALA A 64 9.22 -20.74 -29.86
C ALA A 64 8.12 -21.69 -30.35
N GLU A 65 7.30 -21.25 -31.29
CA GLU A 65 6.30 -22.07 -31.96
C GLU A 65 6.62 -22.18 -33.45
N ARG A 66 6.49 -23.38 -34.00
CA ARG A 66 6.62 -23.63 -35.44
C ARG A 66 5.25 -23.64 -36.08
N SER A 67 5.01 -22.65 -36.93
CA SER A 67 3.90 -22.59 -37.87
C SER A 67 4.48 -22.59 -39.28
N THR A 68 3.89 -21.87 -40.22
CA THR A 68 4.48 -21.56 -41.53
C THR A 68 5.81 -20.79 -41.44
N GLN A 69 5.99 -20.07 -40.31
CA GLN A 69 7.25 -19.41 -39.91
C GLN A 69 7.48 -19.63 -38.41
N ASN A 70 8.75 -19.55 -37.98
CA ASN A 70 9.06 -19.53 -36.55
C ASN A 70 8.49 -18.27 -35.92
N GLN A 71 7.76 -18.44 -34.82
CA GLN A 71 7.15 -17.39 -34.01
C GLN A 71 7.70 -17.47 -32.59
N TYR A 72 7.93 -16.33 -31.99
CA TYR A 72 8.54 -16.21 -30.67
C TYR A 72 7.71 -15.29 -29.77
N LYS A 73 7.61 -15.67 -28.51
CA LYS A 73 7.07 -14.81 -27.47
C LYS A 73 7.89 -14.92 -26.18
N PHE A 74 7.91 -13.85 -25.42
CA PHE A 74 8.45 -13.83 -24.08
C PHE A 74 7.38 -14.26 -23.08
N VAL A 75 7.69 -15.23 -22.21
CA VAL A 75 6.76 -15.79 -21.22
C VAL A 75 7.23 -15.61 -19.76
N GLY A 76 8.49 -15.24 -19.54
CA GLY A 76 9.09 -15.05 -18.21
C GLY A 76 8.76 -13.69 -17.59
N ARG A 77 7.47 -13.34 -17.46
CA ARG A 77 7.06 -12.10 -16.79
C ARG A 77 6.99 -12.30 -15.29
N ASP A 78 7.54 -11.34 -14.54
CA ASP A 78 7.52 -11.37 -13.06
C ASP A 78 6.11 -11.24 -12.49
N PHE A 79 5.19 -10.60 -13.24
CA PHE A 79 3.80 -10.38 -12.83
C PHE A 79 2.85 -10.78 -13.94
N ASP A 80 1.76 -11.44 -13.58
CA ASP A 80 0.64 -11.65 -14.47
C ASP A 80 -0.27 -10.39 -14.57
N THR A 81 -1.25 -10.43 -15.50
CA THR A 81 -2.14 -9.28 -15.74
C THR A 81 -3.02 -8.96 -14.53
N ALA A 82 -3.47 -9.98 -13.77
CA ALA A 82 -4.31 -9.79 -12.59
C ALA A 82 -3.52 -9.18 -11.43
N GLU A 83 -2.29 -9.65 -11.22
CA GLU A 83 -1.37 -9.09 -10.23
C GLU A 83 -1.05 -7.62 -10.52
N LEU A 84 -0.72 -7.29 -11.80
CA LEU A 84 -0.51 -5.90 -12.20
C LEU A 84 -1.75 -5.04 -12.00
N LYS A 85 -2.95 -5.57 -12.30
CA LYS A 85 -4.21 -4.86 -12.05
C LYS A 85 -4.40 -4.54 -10.58
N LEU A 86 -4.15 -5.50 -9.67
CA LEU A 86 -4.23 -5.29 -8.23
C LEU A 86 -3.23 -4.22 -7.75
N LEU A 87 -1.98 -4.26 -8.22
CA LEU A 87 -0.97 -3.26 -7.88
C LEU A 87 -1.36 -1.86 -8.37
N ILE A 88 -1.89 -1.76 -9.59
CA ILE A 88 -2.38 -0.50 -10.17
C ILE A 88 -3.56 0.05 -9.35
N ASP A 89 -4.53 -0.78 -9.00
CA ASP A 89 -5.70 -0.39 -8.22
C ASP A 89 -5.29 0.06 -6.81
N ALA A 90 -4.34 -0.62 -6.17
CA ALA A 90 -3.77 -0.22 -4.89
C ALA A 90 -3.14 1.18 -4.97
N VAL A 91 -2.32 1.46 -5.99
CA VAL A 91 -1.71 2.78 -6.21
C VAL A 91 -2.78 3.86 -6.46
N GLN A 92 -3.81 3.54 -7.24
CA GLN A 92 -4.88 4.49 -7.53
C GLN A 92 -5.78 4.76 -6.31
N SER A 93 -6.06 3.74 -5.51
CA SER A 93 -6.88 3.87 -4.30
C SER A 93 -6.18 4.62 -3.18
N ALA A 94 -4.85 4.62 -3.14
CA ALA A 94 -4.07 5.29 -2.11
C ALA A 94 -4.25 6.81 -2.15
N LYS A 95 -4.98 7.37 -1.17
CA LYS A 95 -5.24 8.82 -1.10
C LYS A 95 -3.99 9.62 -0.72
N PHE A 96 -3.03 9.02 -0.04
CA PHE A 96 -1.80 9.68 0.39
C PHE A 96 -0.78 9.89 -0.73
N ILE A 97 -0.93 9.23 -1.89
CA ILE A 97 -0.08 9.42 -3.07
C ILE A 97 -0.72 10.51 -3.93
N SER A 98 0.05 11.53 -4.33
CA SER A 98 -0.45 12.59 -5.21
C SER A 98 -0.88 12.02 -6.58
N LYS A 99 -1.77 12.74 -7.28
CA LYS A 99 -2.23 12.33 -8.61
C LYS A 99 -1.07 12.13 -9.58
N SER A 100 -0.15 13.11 -9.65
CA SER A 100 1.04 13.06 -10.51
C SER A 100 1.89 11.82 -10.24
N LYS A 101 2.17 11.49 -8.96
CA LYS A 101 2.94 10.30 -8.58
C LYS A 101 2.20 9.00 -8.87
N SER A 102 0.89 8.98 -8.66
CA SER A 102 0.07 7.81 -9.02
C SER A 102 0.13 7.54 -10.52
N ASP A 103 -0.03 8.57 -11.37
CA ASP A 103 0.03 8.43 -12.82
C ASP A 103 1.41 7.93 -13.28
N GLN A 104 2.51 8.42 -12.67
CA GLN A 104 3.86 7.94 -12.94
C GLN A 104 4.03 6.45 -12.54
N LEU A 105 3.56 6.05 -11.37
CA LEU A 105 3.64 4.67 -10.90
C LEU A 105 2.80 3.73 -11.77
N VAL A 106 1.57 4.12 -12.10
CA VAL A 106 0.69 3.37 -13.00
C VAL A 106 1.34 3.20 -14.37
N THR A 107 1.98 4.24 -14.91
CA THR A 107 2.71 4.15 -16.18
C THR A 107 3.85 3.13 -16.12
N LYS A 108 4.62 3.10 -15.02
CA LYS A 108 5.69 2.12 -14.82
C LYS A 108 5.15 0.70 -14.68
N LEU A 109 4.09 0.51 -13.88
CA LEU A 109 3.47 -0.79 -13.68
C LEU A 109 2.86 -1.35 -14.97
N THR A 110 2.13 -0.51 -15.72
CA THR A 110 1.55 -0.95 -17.00
C THR A 110 2.61 -1.30 -18.04
N ALA A 111 3.79 -0.66 -18.02
CA ALA A 111 4.88 -0.99 -18.93
C ALA A 111 5.43 -2.41 -18.72
N LEU A 112 5.34 -2.97 -17.51
CA LEU A 112 5.75 -4.34 -17.22
C LEU A 112 4.91 -5.40 -17.95
N ALA A 113 3.68 -5.06 -18.34
CA ALA A 113 2.78 -5.96 -19.07
C ALA A 113 3.07 -6.07 -20.58
N GLY A 114 3.93 -5.19 -21.13
CA GLY A 114 4.11 -5.02 -22.57
C GLY A 114 3.00 -4.20 -23.22
N ILE A 115 3.14 -3.83 -24.50
CA ILE A 115 2.29 -2.83 -25.17
C ILE A 115 0.81 -3.25 -25.22
N ASN A 116 0.51 -4.50 -25.54
CA ASN A 116 -0.86 -4.97 -25.77
C ASN A 116 -1.65 -5.01 -24.46
N LYS A 117 -1.12 -5.71 -23.44
CA LYS A 117 -1.74 -5.79 -22.12
C LYS A 117 -1.75 -4.44 -21.38
N SER A 118 -0.74 -3.57 -21.60
CA SER A 118 -0.73 -2.20 -21.09
C SER A 118 -1.94 -1.39 -21.58
N ARG A 119 -2.35 -1.54 -22.85
CA ARG A 119 -3.54 -0.88 -23.41
C ARG A 119 -4.83 -1.40 -22.77
N GLU A 120 -4.91 -2.71 -22.53
CA GLU A 120 -6.04 -3.34 -21.85
C GLU A 120 -6.16 -2.85 -20.40
N LEU A 121 -5.06 -2.89 -19.64
CA LEU A 121 -5.00 -2.39 -18.27
C LEU A 121 -5.42 -0.92 -18.18
N LYS A 122 -4.95 -0.06 -19.10
CA LYS A 122 -5.30 1.36 -19.13
C LYS A 122 -6.78 1.61 -19.45
N ARG A 123 -7.42 0.83 -20.32
CA ARG A 123 -8.85 0.96 -20.60
C ARG A 123 -9.74 0.63 -19.42
N ASN A 124 -9.32 -0.31 -18.60
CA ASN A 124 -10.05 -0.80 -17.44
C ASN A 124 -9.73 0.00 -16.15
N LEU A 125 -9.00 1.11 -16.27
CA LEU A 125 -8.73 2.01 -15.15
C LEU A 125 -9.97 2.85 -14.87
N VAL A 126 -10.66 2.57 -13.78
CA VAL A 126 -11.63 3.49 -13.21
C VAL A 126 -10.83 4.59 -12.52
N VAL A 127 -10.72 5.75 -13.16
CA VAL A 127 -10.18 6.94 -12.50
C VAL A 127 -11.21 7.38 -11.46
N ASP A 128 -11.08 6.82 -10.26
CA ASP A 128 -11.89 7.25 -9.13
C ASP A 128 -11.54 8.72 -8.84
N GLY A 129 -12.54 9.60 -8.91
CA GLY A 129 -12.40 11.03 -8.58
C GLY A 129 -12.10 11.30 -7.11
N ARG A 130 -11.51 10.33 -6.38
CA ARG A 130 -11.10 10.49 -5.00
C ARG A 130 -10.10 11.64 -4.89
N ASN A 131 -10.38 12.55 -3.98
CA ASN A 131 -9.48 13.66 -3.66
C ASN A 131 -8.14 13.11 -3.18
N LYS A 132 -7.15 13.04 -4.07
CA LYS A 132 -5.77 12.72 -3.72
C LYS A 132 -5.12 13.92 -3.06
N LEU A 133 -4.26 13.67 -2.09
CA LEU A 133 -3.52 14.72 -1.41
C LEU A 133 -2.41 15.28 -2.31
N GLU A 134 -2.26 16.60 -2.30
CA GLU A 134 -1.23 17.31 -3.08
C GLU A 134 0.13 17.31 -2.35
N ASN A 135 0.59 16.16 -1.87
CA ASN A 135 1.89 16.06 -1.22
C ASN A 135 2.90 15.36 -2.14
N GLU A 136 3.59 16.13 -2.97
CA GLU A 136 4.65 15.62 -3.85
C GLU A 136 5.87 15.06 -3.07
N GLN A 137 6.02 15.42 -1.78
CA GLN A 137 7.15 14.99 -0.95
C GLN A 137 6.89 13.67 -0.22
N ILE A 138 5.70 13.07 -0.37
CA ILE A 138 5.32 11.88 0.42
C ILE A 138 6.34 10.75 0.31
N LEU A 139 6.88 10.48 -0.88
CA LEU A 139 7.87 9.43 -1.08
C LEU A 139 9.21 9.75 -0.40
N LEU A 140 9.63 11.02 -0.40
CA LEU A 140 10.84 11.46 0.32
C LEU A 140 10.68 11.36 1.84
N ILE A 141 9.44 11.58 2.34
CA ILE A 141 9.13 11.44 3.76
C ILE A 141 9.17 9.95 4.15
N VAL A 142 8.53 9.10 3.36
CA VAL A 142 8.53 7.64 3.56
C VAL A 142 9.96 7.08 3.56
N ASP A 143 10.77 7.49 2.58
CA ASP A 143 12.16 7.06 2.43
C ASP A 143 13.00 7.46 3.66
N ALA A 144 12.91 8.73 4.08
CA ALA A 144 13.62 9.20 5.27
C ALA A 144 13.18 8.49 6.56
N ILE A 145 11.89 8.17 6.71
CA ILE A 145 11.40 7.40 7.87
C ILE A 145 11.96 5.99 7.82
N ASN A 146 11.97 5.35 6.65
CA ASN A 146 12.52 4.01 6.47
C ASN A 146 14.01 3.96 6.78
N ASP A 147 14.77 4.96 6.32
CA ASP A 147 16.19 5.12 6.65
C ASP A 147 16.41 5.24 8.16
N ALA A 148 15.61 6.06 8.85
CA ALA A 148 15.70 6.23 10.29
C ALA A 148 15.37 4.92 11.06
N ILE A 149 14.40 4.13 10.60
CA ILE A 149 14.09 2.81 11.15
C ILE A 149 15.30 1.87 11.01
N ASN A 150 15.88 1.80 9.81
CA ASN A 150 17.03 0.95 9.53
C ASN A 150 18.27 1.35 10.34
N GLN A 151 18.50 2.65 10.52
CA GLN A 151 19.59 3.21 11.31
C GLN A 151 19.32 3.21 12.82
N LYS A 152 18.10 2.86 13.25
CA LYS A 152 17.65 2.94 14.65
C LYS A 152 17.88 4.33 15.25
N ARG A 153 17.49 5.36 14.49
CA ARG A 153 17.64 6.78 14.86
C ARG A 153 16.30 7.44 15.07
N LYS A 154 16.28 8.47 15.91
CA LYS A 154 15.11 9.34 16.06
C LYS A 154 14.93 10.22 14.82
N ILE A 155 13.71 10.65 14.61
CA ILE A 155 13.36 11.67 13.61
C ILE A 155 12.76 12.90 14.28
N ARG A 156 13.00 14.07 13.66
CA ARG A 156 12.39 15.34 14.04
C ARG A 156 11.56 15.85 12.88
N PHE A 157 10.33 16.27 13.16
CA PHE A 157 9.42 16.78 12.14
C PHE A 157 8.38 17.73 12.72
N GLN A 158 7.76 18.53 11.85
CA GLN A 158 6.57 19.32 12.12
C GLN A 158 5.36 18.70 11.43
N LYS A 159 4.17 18.98 11.91
CA LYS A 159 2.92 18.51 11.29
C LYS A 159 2.16 19.66 10.64
N VAL A 160 1.30 19.31 9.69
CA VAL A 160 0.36 20.24 9.06
C VAL A 160 -1.08 19.82 9.33
N GLU A 161 -1.94 20.81 9.32
CA GLU A 161 -3.40 20.69 9.36
C GLU A 161 -4.04 21.62 8.33
N TYR A 162 -5.33 21.47 8.07
CA TYR A 162 -6.08 22.40 7.24
C TYR A 162 -6.86 23.36 8.13
N ASN A 163 -6.75 24.66 7.83
CA ASN A 163 -7.60 25.67 8.44
C ASN A 163 -8.99 25.70 7.74
N VAL A 164 -9.89 26.54 8.23
CA VAL A 164 -11.26 26.71 7.68
C VAL A 164 -11.27 27.22 6.23
N LYS A 165 -10.17 27.84 5.77
CA LYS A 165 -9.98 28.30 4.38
C LYS A 165 -9.42 27.21 3.48
N ARG A 166 -9.22 25.98 3.98
CA ARG A 166 -8.60 24.82 3.30
C ARG A 166 -7.10 25.02 2.97
N GLU A 167 -6.44 25.94 3.66
CA GLU A 167 -4.99 26.15 3.53
C GLU A 167 -4.24 25.21 4.46
N ARG A 168 -3.11 24.68 3.99
CA ARG A 168 -2.21 23.88 4.83
C ARG A 168 -1.40 24.79 5.73
N VAL A 169 -1.62 24.71 7.02
CA VAL A 169 -0.92 25.48 8.05
C VAL A 169 -0.16 24.55 8.99
N LEU A 170 0.87 25.07 9.63
CA LEU A 170 1.61 24.29 10.64
C LEU A 170 0.73 24.05 11.85
N HIS A 171 0.61 22.80 12.25
CA HIS A 171 -0.12 22.37 13.43
C HIS A 171 0.50 22.94 14.69
N HIS A 172 -0.32 23.43 15.62
CA HIS A 172 0.09 24.02 16.90
C HIS A 172 1.20 25.08 16.75
N GLY A 173 1.08 25.99 15.77
CA GLY A 173 2.03 27.07 15.57
C GLY A 173 3.43 26.62 15.14
N GLY A 174 3.56 25.43 14.56
CA GLY A 174 4.84 24.89 14.09
C GLY A 174 5.58 24.04 15.13
N GLU A 175 4.86 23.49 16.09
CA GLU A 175 5.42 22.57 17.08
C GLU A 175 6.24 21.45 16.43
N THR A 176 7.40 21.17 17.00
CA THR A 176 8.31 20.13 16.55
C THR A 176 8.13 18.86 17.36
N TYR A 177 8.06 17.73 16.68
CA TYR A 177 7.92 16.40 17.28
C TYR A 177 9.22 15.63 17.13
N VAL A 178 9.71 15.03 18.23
CA VAL A 178 10.78 14.05 18.24
C VAL A 178 10.19 12.67 18.44
N PHE A 179 10.57 11.73 17.58
CA PHE A 179 9.90 10.44 17.47
C PHE A 179 10.87 9.33 17.12
N SER A 180 10.76 8.19 17.77
CA SER A 180 11.53 6.98 17.49
C SER A 180 10.69 6.05 16.60
N PRO A 181 10.89 6.01 15.28
CA PRO A 181 10.06 5.23 14.39
C PRO A 181 10.38 3.73 14.49
N TYR A 182 9.35 2.89 14.51
CA TYR A 182 9.46 1.43 14.56
C TYR A 182 9.03 0.78 13.25
N SER A 183 7.93 1.24 12.68
CA SER A 183 7.36 0.66 11.47
C SER A 183 6.52 1.67 10.69
N LEU A 184 6.47 1.47 9.37
CA LEU A 184 5.54 2.13 8.48
C LEU A 184 4.36 1.20 8.22
N VAL A 185 3.14 1.72 8.32
CA VAL A 185 1.90 0.95 8.23
C VAL A 185 0.94 1.61 7.27
N TRP A 186 0.40 0.85 6.34
CA TRP A 186 -0.71 1.29 5.50
C TRP A 186 -2.02 0.82 6.12
N ASP A 187 -2.86 1.76 6.56
CA ASP A 187 -4.18 1.50 7.11
C ASP A 187 -5.24 2.32 6.38
N GLY A 188 -6.18 1.63 5.76
CA GLY A 188 -7.23 2.23 4.95
C GLY A 188 -6.68 3.14 3.84
N ASP A 189 -7.02 4.41 3.90
CA ASP A 189 -6.65 5.41 2.88
C ASP A 189 -5.28 6.07 3.12
N PHE A 190 -4.60 5.80 4.24
CA PHE A 190 -3.45 6.57 4.69
C PHE A 190 -2.27 5.72 5.11
N TYR A 191 -1.09 6.35 5.07
CA TYR A 191 0.15 5.76 5.52
C TYR A 191 0.55 6.37 6.88
N TYR A 192 0.93 5.52 7.81
CA TYR A 192 1.26 5.89 9.19
C TYR A 192 2.67 5.46 9.55
N VAL A 193 3.33 6.23 10.39
CA VAL A 193 4.51 5.78 11.13
C VAL A 193 4.10 5.46 12.56
N VAL A 194 4.41 4.25 13.01
CA VAL A 194 4.22 3.78 14.40
C VAL A 194 5.56 3.85 15.09
N GLY A 195 5.58 4.31 16.34
CA GLY A 195 6.80 4.44 17.11
C GLY A 195 6.58 5.10 18.47
N TYR A 196 7.67 5.44 19.16
CA TYR A 196 7.62 6.09 20.47
C TYR A 196 7.75 7.61 20.34
N SER A 197 6.85 8.31 21.01
CA SER A 197 6.84 9.77 21.07
C SER A 197 7.52 10.27 22.33
N ASP A 198 8.58 11.06 22.19
CA ASP A 198 9.26 11.68 23.32
C ASP A 198 8.34 12.65 24.07
N LYS A 199 7.43 13.32 23.34
CA LYS A 199 6.45 14.25 23.94
C LYS A 199 5.42 13.54 24.84
N TYR A 200 4.89 12.41 24.38
CA TYR A 200 3.82 11.69 25.09
C TYR A 200 4.32 10.52 25.93
N GLN A 201 5.61 10.24 25.89
CA GLN A 201 6.27 9.14 26.62
C GLN A 201 5.54 7.78 26.40
N SER A 202 5.07 7.55 25.19
CA SER A 202 4.27 6.37 24.84
C SER A 202 4.40 6.02 23.36
N VAL A 203 4.07 4.77 23.03
CA VAL A 203 3.93 4.34 21.64
C VAL A 203 2.68 4.97 21.04
N GLY A 204 2.84 5.56 19.86
CA GLY A 204 1.78 6.21 19.12
C GLY A 204 1.97 6.10 17.62
N SER A 205 1.10 6.73 16.87
CA SER A 205 1.19 6.79 15.41
C SER A 205 1.02 8.21 14.88
N HIS A 206 1.64 8.48 13.74
CA HIS A 206 1.46 9.73 13.01
C HIS A 206 1.18 9.43 11.55
N ARG A 207 0.21 10.15 10.97
CA ARG A 207 -0.04 10.11 9.52
C ARG A 207 1.13 10.73 8.78
N VAL A 208 1.69 10.00 7.83
CA VAL A 208 2.87 10.43 7.06
C VAL A 208 2.57 11.62 6.15
N ASP A 209 1.36 11.69 5.57
CA ASP A 209 0.90 12.81 4.74
C ASP A 209 0.70 14.12 5.52
N ARG A 210 0.64 14.05 6.86
CA ARG A 210 0.57 15.20 7.75
C ARG A 210 1.93 15.69 8.22
N ILE A 211 3.02 15.04 7.86
CA ILE A 211 4.37 15.53 8.08
C ILE A 211 4.65 16.63 7.06
N TYR A 212 5.15 17.79 7.55
CA TYR A 212 5.27 19.00 6.72
C TYR A 212 6.27 18.86 5.60
N LYS A 213 7.49 18.38 5.92
CA LYS A 213 8.62 18.19 5.00
C LYS A 213 9.33 16.88 5.33
N LYS A 214 10.33 16.50 4.50
CA LYS A 214 11.24 15.41 4.81
C LYS A 214 11.73 15.56 6.26
N PRO A 215 11.50 14.56 7.15
CA PRO A 215 11.96 14.62 8.53
C PRO A 215 13.49 14.63 8.60
N GLU A 216 14.02 15.30 9.60
CA GLU A 216 15.42 15.26 9.94
C GLU A 216 15.70 13.96 10.72
N ILE A 217 16.71 13.21 10.31
CA ILE A 217 17.21 12.05 11.05
C ILE A 217 18.23 12.56 12.06
N LEU A 218 18.00 12.31 13.35
CA LEU A 218 18.85 12.79 14.42
C LEU A 218 20.01 11.85 14.68
N GLU A 219 21.11 12.37 15.29
CA GLU A 219 22.20 11.55 15.79
C GLU A 219 21.80 10.67 17.00
N GLU A 220 20.69 11.02 17.66
CA GLU A 220 20.17 10.31 18.81
C GLU A 220 19.62 8.93 18.41
N ALA A 221 19.99 7.91 19.20
CA ALA A 221 19.44 6.57 19.04
C ALA A 221 17.92 6.56 19.31
N ALA A 222 17.18 5.80 18.52
CA ALA A 222 15.76 5.58 18.77
C ALA A 222 15.55 4.85 20.11
N VAL A 223 14.51 5.24 20.84
CA VAL A 223 14.02 4.47 21.99
C VAL A 223 13.60 3.08 21.51
N PRO A 224 14.12 2.00 22.10
CA PRO A 224 13.75 0.65 21.68
C PRO A 224 12.23 0.40 21.85
N ALA A 225 11.66 -0.43 21.00
CA ALA A 225 10.30 -0.88 21.19
C ALA A 225 10.16 -1.62 22.53
N PRO A 226 9.03 -1.49 23.24
CA PRO A 226 8.78 -2.25 24.47
C PRO A 226 8.96 -3.76 24.25
N VAL A 227 9.40 -4.48 25.28
CA VAL A 227 9.53 -5.93 25.19
C VAL A 227 8.20 -6.58 24.83
N GLY A 228 8.20 -7.43 23.81
CA GLY A 228 6.98 -8.07 23.30
C GLY A 228 6.07 -7.17 22.45
N PHE A 229 6.54 -5.98 22.09
CA PHE A 229 5.78 -5.12 21.19
C PHE A 229 5.63 -5.77 19.81
N ASP A 230 4.39 -5.95 19.38
CA ASP A 230 4.01 -6.43 18.06
C ASP A 230 3.16 -5.36 17.37
N VAL A 231 3.63 -4.89 16.21
CA VAL A 231 2.97 -3.84 15.45
C VAL A 231 1.59 -4.30 14.94
N ASN A 232 1.42 -5.58 14.59
CA ASN A 232 0.14 -6.11 14.12
C ASN A 232 -0.90 -6.13 15.26
N LYS A 233 -0.49 -6.61 16.45
CA LYS A 233 -1.33 -6.50 17.63
C LYS A 233 -1.69 -5.05 17.95
N TYR A 234 -0.70 -4.14 17.85
CA TYR A 234 -0.92 -2.72 18.06
C TYR A 234 -1.98 -2.15 17.11
N ILE A 235 -1.92 -2.46 15.81
CA ILE A 235 -2.85 -1.99 14.79
C ILE A 235 -4.26 -2.53 15.05
N ASN A 236 -4.39 -3.82 15.37
CA ASN A 236 -5.68 -4.48 15.61
C ASN A 236 -6.44 -3.91 16.83
N THR A 237 -5.74 -3.27 17.78
CA THR A 237 -6.39 -2.58 18.89
C THR A 237 -6.97 -1.21 18.50
N MET A 238 -6.60 -0.70 17.31
CA MET A 238 -6.92 0.67 16.91
C MET A 238 -8.04 0.74 15.88
N PHE A 239 -8.83 1.77 16.00
CA PHE A 239 -9.83 2.13 15.01
C PHE A 239 -9.29 3.28 14.16
N ARG A 240 -9.04 3.02 12.86
CA ARG A 240 -8.46 3.99 11.92
C ARG A 240 -7.19 4.67 12.46
N MET A 241 -6.34 3.90 13.11
CA MET A 241 -5.08 4.39 13.71
C MET A 241 -5.25 5.59 14.67
N TYR A 242 -6.43 5.70 15.32
CA TYR A 242 -6.68 6.76 16.28
C TYR A 242 -6.08 6.41 17.65
N ASN A 243 -5.13 7.24 18.10
CA ASN A 243 -4.48 7.05 19.39
C ASN A 243 -5.45 7.34 20.54
N ALA A 244 -5.70 6.35 21.37
CA ALA A 244 -6.53 6.46 22.58
C ALA A 244 -5.99 5.48 23.66
N PRO A 245 -6.36 5.67 24.94
CA PRO A 245 -6.03 4.72 26.00
C PRO A 245 -6.56 3.32 25.65
N ARG A 246 -5.71 2.28 25.81
CA ARG A 246 -6.09 0.90 25.57
C ARG A 246 -6.71 0.31 26.82
N ARG A 247 -7.77 -0.42 26.61
CA ARG A 247 -8.50 -1.12 27.64
C ARG A 247 -9.01 -2.46 27.10
N GLU A 248 -9.01 -3.47 27.93
CA GLU A 248 -9.77 -4.66 27.67
C GLU A 248 -11.27 -4.32 27.75
N VAL A 249 -12.00 -4.61 26.68
CA VAL A 249 -13.44 -4.33 26.57
C VAL A 249 -14.18 -5.61 26.22
N GLU A 250 -15.25 -5.83 26.93
CA GLU A 250 -16.20 -6.91 26.69
C GLU A 250 -17.41 -6.35 25.93
N LEU A 251 -17.67 -6.94 24.75
CA LEU A 251 -18.81 -6.60 23.90
C LEU A 251 -19.82 -7.74 23.88
N ILE A 252 -21.09 -7.43 23.79
CA ILE A 252 -22.16 -8.36 23.42
C ILE A 252 -22.59 -8.02 22.00
N CYS A 253 -22.55 -9.00 21.13
CA CYS A 253 -22.77 -8.85 19.70
C CYS A 253 -23.87 -9.80 19.22
N ASP A 254 -24.75 -9.31 18.35
CA ASP A 254 -25.68 -10.15 17.59
C ASP A 254 -24.91 -11.09 16.65
N ASN A 255 -25.38 -12.32 16.45
CA ASN A 255 -24.69 -13.28 15.59
C ASN A 255 -24.50 -12.79 14.15
N GLY A 256 -25.39 -11.94 13.66
CA GLY A 256 -25.31 -11.38 12.30
C GLY A 256 -24.18 -10.35 12.08
N VAL A 257 -23.44 -9.98 13.14
CA VAL A 257 -22.29 -9.05 12.99
C VAL A 257 -20.93 -9.75 13.13
N MET A 258 -20.88 -11.09 13.12
CA MET A 258 -19.64 -11.86 13.30
C MET A 258 -18.57 -11.47 12.27
N ASP A 259 -18.94 -11.33 11.00
CA ASP A 259 -18.00 -10.95 9.94
C ASP A 259 -17.34 -9.60 10.23
N ALA A 260 -18.12 -8.62 10.69
CA ALA A 260 -17.58 -7.30 11.05
C ALA A 260 -16.66 -7.34 12.28
N ILE A 261 -16.89 -8.27 13.20
CA ILE A 261 -16.00 -8.51 14.35
C ILE A 261 -14.67 -9.13 13.88
N ILE A 262 -14.72 -10.13 13.00
CA ILE A 262 -13.53 -10.77 12.43
C ILE A 262 -12.73 -9.75 11.58
N ASP A 263 -13.41 -8.95 10.76
CA ASP A 263 -12.78 -7.92 9.94
C ASP A 263 -12.04 -6.87 10.78
N GLN A 264 -12.60 -6.52 11.96
CA GLN A 264 -12.02 -5.50 12.83
C GLN A 264 -10.89 -6.03 13.72
N PHE A 265 -11.09 -7.21 14.35
CA PHE A 265 -10.19 -7.72 15.38
C PHE A 265 -9.34 -8.91 14.92
N GLY A 266 -9.62 -9.43 13.73
CA GLY A 266 -8.96 -10.61 13.18
C GLY A 266 -9.64 -11.92 13.57
N PRO A 267 -9.30 -13.02 12.86
CA PRO A 267 -9.97 -14.32 13.03
C PRO A 267 -9.69 -15.01 14.38
N ASN A 268 -8.68 -14.55 15.12
CA ASN A 268 -8.27 -15.13 16.41
C ASN A 268 -8.78 -14.34 17.62
N VAL A 269 -9.76 -13.44 17.41
CA VAL A 269 -10.36 -12.71 18.52
C VAL A 269 -11.13 -13.64 19.46
N ASP A 270 -11.01 -13.42 20.76
CA ASP A 270 -11.70 -14.23 21.77
C ASP A 270 -13.22 -14.04 21.71
N THR A 271 -13.93 -15.07 21.30
CA THR A 271 -15.39 -15.09 21.19
C THR A 271 -16.01 -16.23 21.97
N TYR A 272 -17.17 -15.98 22.59
CA TYR A 272 -17.90 -16.96 23.41
C TYR A 272 -19.39 -16.86 23.12
N ALA A 273 -20.08 -17.99 22.89
CA ALA A 273 -21.52 -17.99 22.74
C ALA A 273 -22.20 -17.57 24.08
N CYS A 274 -23.18 -16.66 23.99
CA CYS A 274 -23.97 -16.22 25.14
C CYS A 274 -25.35 -16.91 25.17
N ASP A 275 -26.04 -16.85 24.03
CA ASP A 275 -27.37 -17.42 23.82
C ASP A 275 -27.56 -17.75 22.32
N GLN A 276 -28.79 -18.06 21.90
CA GLN A 276 -29.09 -18.42 20.51
C GLN A 276 -28.89 -17.26 19.50
N GLN A 277 -28.87 -16.02 19.96
CA GLN A 277 -28.84 -14.82 19.10
C GLN A 277 -27.60 -13.98 19.30
N ASN A 278 -26.86 -14.15 20.41
CA ASN A 278 -25.75 -13.31 20.78
C ASN A 278 -24.50 -14.09 21.15
N PHE A 279 -23.36 -13.48 20.85
CA PHE A 279 -22.05 -13.91 21.33
C PHE A 279 -21.32 -12.77 22.05
N ARG A 280 -20.32 -13.12 22.84
CA ARG A 280 -19.46 -12.20 23.58
C ARG A 280 -18.10 -12.14 22.93
N VAL A 281 -17.54 -10.93 22.88
CA VAL A 281 -16.18 -10.66 22.41
C VAL A 281 -15.38 -10.03 23.54
N ILE A 282 -14.15 -10.47 23.74
CA ILE A 282 -13.18 -9.84 24.64
C ILE A 282 -12.01 -9.38 23.80
N ALA A 283 -11.73 -8.08 23.80
CA ALA A 283 -10.64 -7.52 23.00
C ALA A 283 -9.98 -6.34 23.70
N GLU A 284 -8.66 -6.18 23.50
CA GLU A 284 -7.96 -4.94 23.85
C GLU A 284 -8.28 -3.87 22.80
N ILE A 285 -8.81 -2.75 23.23
CA ILE A 285 -9.35 -1.69 22.35
C ILE A 285 -8.80 -0.33 22.76
N ALA A 286 -8.38 0.48 21.79
CA ALA A 286 -8.11 1.90 21.96
C ALA A 286 -9.44 2.66 22.13
N VAL A 287 -9.84 2.88 23.37
CA VAL A 287 -11.15 3.44 23.75
C VAL A 287 -11.17 4.94 23.47
N GLY A 288 -11.94 5.34 22.46
CA GLY A 288 -12.09 6.73 22.07
C GLY A 288 -13.25 6.94 21.11
N LYS A 289 -13.39 8.19 20.63
CA LYS A 289 -14.52 8.59 19.78
C LYS A 289 -14.69 7.73 18.52
N VAL A 290 -13.62 7.22 17.94
CA VAL A 290 -13.68 6.42 16.70
C VAL A 290 -14.24 5.03 17.00
N PHE A 291 -13.84 4.42 18.11
CA PHE A 291 -14.43 3.18 18.61
C PHE A 291 -15.93 3.35 18.92
N PHE A 292 -16.31 4.43 19.60
CA PHE A 292 -17.72 4.70 19.91
C PHE A 292 -18.55 4.93 18.65
N ASN A 293 -18.03 5.62 17.65
CA ASN A 293 -18.70 5.78 16.37
C ASN A 293 -18.88 4.46 15.62
N TRP A 294 -17.88 3.56 15.72
CA TRP A 294 -17.96 2.22 15.14
C TRP A 294 -19.09 1.40 15.79
N ILE A 295 -19.17 1.39 17.13
CA ILE A 295 -20.29 0.74 17.85
C ILE A 295 -21.63 1.32 17.44
N PHE A 296 -21.74 2.66 17.39
CA PHE A 296 -22.98 3.35 17.05
C PHE A 296 -23.52 2.92 15.69
N GLY A 297 -22.63 2.65 14.72
CA GLY A 297 -22.99 2.20 13.37
C GLY A 297 -23.69 0.84 13.30
N PHE A 298 -23.67 0.04 14.39
CA PHE A 298 -24.36 -1.25 14.46
C PHE A 298 -25.79 -1.16 15.05
N GLU A 299 -26.28 0.03 15.34
CA GLU A 299 -27.68 0.24 15.76
C GLU A 299 -28.11 -0.66 16.95
N GLY A 300 -27.19 -0.86 17.90
CA GLY A 300 -27.43 -1.67 19.09
C GLY A 300 -27.14 -3.18 18.96
N LYS A 301 -26.76 -3.66 17.77
CA LYS A 301 -26.30 -5.07 17.59
C LYS A 301 -24.94 -5.33 18.20
N VAL A 302 -24.14 -4.30 18.44
CA VAL A 302 -22.89 -4.36 19.22
C VAL A 302 -23.06 -3.45 20.43
N ARG A 303 -22.88 -4.01 21.64
CA ARG A 303 -23.11 -3.31 22.91
C ARG A 303 -21.91 -3.50 23.84
N ILE A 304 -21.48 -2.44 24.51
CA ILE A 304 -20.43 -2.51 25.53
C ILE A 304 -21.03 -3.16 26.79
N LYS A 305 -20.48 -4.29 27.24
CA LYS A 305 -20.85 -4.93 28.49
C LYS A 305 -19.97 -4.47 29.64
N ALA A 306 -18.65 -4.44 29.41
CA ALA A 306 -17.64 -4.03 30.38
C ALA A 306 -16.45 -3.35 29.68
N PRO A 307 -15.67 -2.51 30.38
CA PRO A 307 -15.90 -2.03 31.76
C PRO A 307 -16.97 -0.93 31.82
N GLU A 308 -17.55 -0.72 33.01
CA GLU A 308 -18.69 0.19 33.19
C GLU A 308 -18.34 1.66 32.87
N ASP A 309 -17.12 2.10 33.18
CA ASP A 309 -16.66 3.47 32.83
C ASP A 309 -16.63 3.71 31.31
N VAL A 310 -16.25 2.73 30.51
CA VAL A 310 -16.28 2.81 29.03
C VAL A 310 -17.72 2.87 28.52
N LYS A 311 -18.59 2.05 29.08
CA LYS A 311 -20.03 2.06 28.77
C LYS A 311 -20.68 3.42 29.10
N GLN A 312 -20.32 4.01 30.24
CA GLN A 312 -20.83 5.32 30.64
C GLN A 312 -20.27 6.43 29.72
N GLN A 313 -19.00 6.38 29.32
CA GLN A 313 -18.43 7.31 28.35
C GLN A 313 -19.18 7.27 27.01
N TYR A 314 -19.46 6.05 26.50
CA TYR A 314 -20.26 5.89 25.29
C TYR A 314 -21.65 6.49 25.42
N LYS A 315 -22.38 6.14 26.50
CA LYS A 315 -23.71 6.67 26.80
C LYS A 315 -23.71 8.22 26.83
N ASN A 316 -22.75 8.82 27.52
CA ASN A 316 -22.64 10.28 27.63
C ASN A 316 -22.39 10.93 26.25
N GLN A 317 -21.56 10.28 25.39
CA GLN A 317 -21.31 10.78 24.02
C GLN A 317 -22.58 10.74 23.17
N VAL A 318 -23.36 9.65 23.23
CA VAL A 318 -24.62 9.51 22.49
C VAL A 318 -25.65 10.54 22.96
N LEU A 319 -25.84 10.71 24.28
CA LEU A 319 -26.77 11.67 24.84
C LEU A 319 -26.40 13.11 24.43
N LYS A 320 -25.13 13.48 24.56
CA LYS A 320 -24.63 14.78 24.13
C LYS A 320 -24.88 15.05 22.65
N ALA A 321 -24.74 14.03 21.79
CA ALA A 321 -25.03 14.17 20.36
C ALA A 321 -26.54 14.38 20.12
N ALA A 322 -27.41 13.66 20.84
CA ALA A 322 -28.85 13.78 20.74
C ALA A 322 -29.39 15.15 21.22
N GLU A 323 -28.73 15.78 22.18
CA GLU A 323 -29.10 17.13 22.68
C GLU A 323 -28.80 18.24 21.65
N LEU A 324 -27.98 17.99 20.62
CA LEU A 324 -27.55 18.96 19.60
C LEU A 324 -28.39 18.86 18.30
N VAL A 325 -29.32 17.95 18.24
CA VAL A 325 -30.24 17.74 17.11
C VAL A 325 -31.62 18.21 17.47
#